data_b5c3ff94beef69cd07ada9831d90abd5
#
_entry.id   b5c3ff94beef69cd07ada9831d90abd5
#
_cell.length_a   1.000
_cell.length_b   1.000
_cell.length_c   1.000
_cell.angle_alpha   90.00
_cell.angle_beta   90.00
_cell.angle_gamma   90.00
#
_symmetry.space_group_name_H-M   'P 1'
#
loop_
_entity.id
_entity.type
_entity.pdbx_description
1 polymer ?
#
loop_
_entity_poly.entity_id
_entity_poly.type
_entity_poly.pdbx_seq_one_letter_code
_entity_poly.pdbx_strand_id
1 'polypeptide(L)'
;IAKKIVEQKGDRVYTFTRDRIKWHKDNNHTLIIISGSPSEMVAEMAKKYGFTDYVGANYIVNEDNIYTGEVIPMWDSKSKEKSIQKFVDKYDIDLSKSYAYGDTSGDYTMFKSVKYPYCMNATKELLQKVISDRELIKKVNVIVERKDVIYNLDIEDIQFV
;
A
#
# COMPACT_ATOMS: atom_id res chain seq x y z
N ILE A 1 13.50 18.40 -0.22
CA ILE A 1 12.62 18.30 -1.41
C ILE A 1 11.33 17.56 -1.00
N ALA A 2 11.39 16.33 -0.46
CA ALA A 2 10.22 15.50 -0.09
C ALA A 2 9.22 16.25 0.79
N LYS A 3 9.65 16.83 1.90
CA LYS A 3 8.82 17.63 2.81
C LYS A 3 8.02 18.71 2.06
N LYS A 4 8.68 19.50 1.20
CA LYS A 4 8.02 20.57 0.44
C LYS A 4 6.97 20.03 -0.54
N ILE A 5 7.22 18.89 -1.17
CA ILE A 5 6.26 18.24 -2.06
C ILE A 5 5.04 17.77 -1.27
N VAL A 6 5.24 17.13 -0.12
CA VAL A 6 4.15 16.64 0.73
C VAL A 6 3.34 17.78 1.34
N GLU A 7 3.97 18.89 1.72
CA GLU A 7 3.27 20.10 2.16
C GLU A 7 2.34 20.66 1.07
N GLN A 8 2.76 20.64 -0.20
CA GLN A 8 1.99 21.21 -1.32
C GLN A 8 0.97 20.26 -1.93
N LYS A 9 1.23 18.96 -1.94
CA LYS A 9 0.46 17.96 -2.69
C LYS A 9 -0.04 16.79 -1.84
N GLY A 10 0.43 16.65 -0.60
CA GLY A 10 0.12 15.52 0.26
C GLY A 10 -1.36 15.37 0.65
N ASP A 11 -2.19 16.38 0.40
CA ASP A 11 -3.65 16.30 0.59
C ASP A 11 -4.39 15.69 -0.61
N ARG A 12 -3.67 15.43 -1.71
CA ARG A 12 -4.23 14.82 -2.93
C ARG A 12 -4.24 13.29 -2.83
N VAL A 13 -4.90 12.77 -1.81
CA VAL A 13 -5.16 11.34 -1.64
C VAL A 13 -6.62 11.03 -1.83
N TYR A 14 -6.91 9.82 -2.25
CA TYR A 14 -8.27 9.33 -2.42
C TYR A 14 -9.09 9.47 -1.13
N THR A 15 -10.37 9.81 -1.28
CA THR A 15 -11.30 9.97 -0.15
C THR A 15 -11.44 8.68 0.62
N PHE A 16 -11.64 7.56 -0.09
CA PHE A 16 -11.68 6.23 0.52
C PHE A 16 -10.45 5.95 1.38
N THR A 17 -9.24 6.24 0.86
CA THR A 17 -7.99 6.03 1.60
C THR A 17 -7.93 6.86 2.88
N ARG A 18 -8.31 8.15 2.83
CA ARG A 18 -8.36 9.02 4.02
C ARG A 18 -9.32 8.51 5.07
N ASP A 19 -10.52 8.10 4.64
CA ASP A 19 -11.55 7.59 5.53
C ASP A 19 -11.11 6.27 6.18
N ARG A 20 -10.42 5.39 5.42
CA ARG A 20 -9.86 4.15 5.97
C ARG A 20 -8.73 4.41 6.96
N ILE A 21 -7.82 5.35 6.68
CA ILE A 21 -6.77 5.75 7.62
C ILE A 21 -7.40 6.25 8.93
N LYS A 22 -8.41 7.14 8.83
CA LYS A 22 -9.13 7.63 10.00
C LYS A 22 -9.78 6.50 10.78
N TRP A 23 -10.51 5.62 10.10
CA TRP A 23 -11.19 4.48 10.71
C TRP A 23 -10.20 3.56 11.44
N HIS A 24 -9.07 3.24 10.84
CA HIS A 24 -8.04 2.43 11.47
C HIS A 24 -7.47 3.09 12.74
N LYS A 25 -7.24 4.40 12.70
CA LYS A 25 -6.77 5.17 13.87
C LYS A 25 -7.81 5.16 14.99
N ASP A 26 -9.06 5.39 14.66
CA ASP A 26 -10.17 5.38 15.63
C ASP A 26 -10.35 3.99 16.30
N ASN A 27 -9.90 2.92 15.64
CA ASN A 27 -9.91 1.55 16.17
C ASN A 27 -8.55 1.11 16.76
N ASN A 28 -7.60 2.02 16.94
CA ASN A 28 -6.28 1.75 17.50
C ASN A 28 -5.48 0.67 16.73
N HIS A 29 -5.66 0.58 15.42
CA HIS A 29 -4.89 -0.33 14.58
C HIS A 29 -3.47 0.21 14.34
N THR A 30 -2.49 -0.69 14.22
CA THR A 30 -1.15 -0.35 13.74
C THR A 30 -1.20 -0.08 12.25
N LEU A 31 -0.80 1.13 11.82
CA LEU A 31 -0.79 1.55 10.42
C LEU A 31 0.62 1.55 9.88
N ILE A 32 0.83 0.86 8.76
CA ILE A 32 2.14 0.73 8.12
C ILE A 32 2.03 1.09 6.64
N ILE A 33 3.01 1.85 6.13
CA ILE A 33 3.15 2.10 4.69
C ILE A 33 4.29 1.23 4.15
N ILE A 34 4.00 0.46 3.08
CA ILE A 34 4.99 -0.28 2.29
C ILE A 34 4.86 0.20 0.84
N SER A 35 5.81 0.98 0.35
CA SER A 35 5.68 1.69 -0.92
C SER A 35 6.94 1.60 -1.79
N GLY A 36 6.76 1.52 -3.11
CA GLY A 36 7.83 1.67 -4.08
C GLY A 36 8.35 3.10 -4.25
N SER A 37 7.70 4.08 -3.63
CA SER A 37 8.15 5.48 -3.65
C SER A 37 9.43 5.68 -2.81
N PRO A 38 10.23 6.74 -3.08
CA PRO A 38 11.41 7.05 -2.28
C PRO A 38 11.10 7.15 -0.79
N SER A 39 11.96 6.56 0.05
CA SER A 39 11.82 6.51 1.51
C SER A 39 11.53 7.86 2.14
N GLU A 40 12.15 8.93 1.66
CA GLU A 40 11.97 10.29 2.16
C GLU A 40 10.55 10.81 1.91
N MET A 41 9.95 10.44 0.76
CA MET A 41 8.56 10.79 0.44
C MET A 41 7.59 10.02 1.31
N VAL A 42 7.84 8.71 1.49
CA VAL A 42 7.02 7.83 2.31
C VAL A 42 7.07 8.28 3.77
N ALA A 43 8.25 8.66 4.30
CA ALA A 43 8.43 9.20 5.63
C ALA A 43 7.56 10.44 5.91
N GLU A 44 7.56 11.40 4.99
CA GLU A 44 6.78 12.64 5.14
C GLU A 44 5.26 12.36 5.05
N MET A 45 4.84 11.44 4.19
CA MET A 45 3.43 11.00 4.12
C MET A 45 3.02 10.24 5.38
N ALA A 46 3.87 9.33 5.88
CA ALA A 46 3.62 8.60 7.12
C ALA A 46 3.43 9.57 8.30
N LYS A 47 4.30 10.56 8.42
CA LYS A 47 4.21 11.62 9.43
C LYS A 47 2.91 12.44 9.29
N LYS A 48 2.58 12.87 8.06
CA LYS A 48 1.38 13.69 7.78
C LYS A 48 0.10 12.98 8.18
N TYR A 49 -0.01 11.69 7.89
CA TYR A 49 -1.23 10.91 8.15
C TYR A 49 -1.19 10.11 9.45
N GLY A 50 -0.09 10.18 10.21
CA GLY A 50 0.05 9.55 11.52
C GLY A 50 0.13 8.02 11.43
N PHE A 51 0.89 7.49 10.48
CA PHE A 51 1.22 6.07 10.42
C PHE A 51 2.21 5.70 11.53
N THR A 52 2.11 4.46 12.00
CA THR A 52 2.98 3.90 13.05
C THR A 52 4.40 3.68 12.52
N ASP A 53 4.52 3.16 11.31
CA ASP A 53 5.80 2.87 10.67
C ASP A 53 5.68 2.88 9.13
N TYR A 54 6.83 2.83 8.46
CA TYR A 54 6.87 2.85 7.01
C TYR A 54 8.14 2.21 6.44
N VAL A 55 8.08 1.82 5.18
CA VAL A 55 9.24 1.48 4.35
C VAL A 55 9.00 1.95 2.92
N GLY A 56 10.02 2.53 2.32
CA GLY A 56 10.07 2.97 0.92
C GLY A 56 11.26 2.40 0.16
N ALA A 57 11.36 2.68 -1.13
CA ALA A 57 12.58 2.41 -1.89
C ALA A 57 13.71 3.32 -1.40
N ASN A 58 14.89 2.75 -1.17
CA ASN A 58 16.04 3.51 -0.68
C ASN A 58 17.01 3.79 -1.84
N TYR A 59 17.16 5.08 -2.18
CA TYR A 59 18.09 5.56 -3.18
C TYR A 59 19.42 5.88 -2.51
N ILE A 60 20.47 5.15 -2.88
CA ILE A 60 21.77 5.26 -2.22
C ILE A 60 22.47 6.56 -2.60
N VAL A 61 22.97 7.26 -1.60
CA VAL A 61 23.82 8.44 -1.76
C VAL A 61 25.24 8.15 -1.28
N ASN A 62 26.23 8.79 -1.90
CA ASN A 62 27.62 8.73 -1.45
C ASN A 62 27.87 9.71 -0.29
N GLU A 63 29.12 9.79 0.17
CA GLU A 63 29.55 10.67 1.28
C GLU A 63 29.30 12.16 0.99
N ASP A 64 29.24 12.57 -0.28
CA ASP A 64 28.95 13.94 -0.73
C ASP A 64 27.44 14.23 -0.88
N ASN A 65 26.54 13.30 -0.45
CA ASN A 65 25.09 13.36 -0.65
C ASN A 65 24.64 13.37 -2.13
N ILE A 66 25.44 12.77 -3.02
CA ILE A 66 25.12 12.60 -4.44
C ILE A 66 24.58 11.19 -4.65
N TYR A 67 23.47 11.06 -5.40
CA TYR A 67 22.90 9.76 -5.75
C TYR A 67 23.88 8.92 -6.56
N THR A 68 24.13 7.69 -6.14
CA THR A 68 25.04 6.74 -6.81
C THR A 68 24.43 6.07 -8.04
N GLY A 69 23.10 6.10 -8.15
CA GLY A 69 22.33 5.34 -9.13
C GLY A 69 21.88 3.96 -8.62
N GLU A 70 22.35 3.55 -7.44
CA GLU A 70 21.89 2.31 -6.81
C GLU A 70 20.59 2.51 -6.04
N VAL A 71 19.69 1.51 -6.09
CA VAL A 71 18.40 1.53 -5.41
C VAL A 71 18.17 0.20 -4.71
N ILE A 72 17.77 0.25 -3.43
CA ILE A 72 17.19 -0.89 -2.73
C ILE A 72 15.67 -0.83 -2.98
N PRO A 73 15.12 -1.74 -3.82
CA PRO A 73 13.74 -1.66 -4.27
C PRO A 73 12.73 -2.03 -3.17
N MET A 74 11.51 -1.49 -3.30
CA MET A 74 10.35 -1.84 -2.47
C MET A 74 9.06 -1.97 -3.31
N TRP A 75 9.19 -2.16 -4.63
CA TRP A 75 8.04 -2.22 -5.54
C TRP A 75 7.63 -3.64 -5.96
N ASP A 76 8.51 -4.64 -5.80
CA ASP A 76 8.22 -6.02 -6.14
C ASP A 76 7.64 -6.82 -4.94
N SER A 77 6.92 -7.90 -5.25
CA SER A 77 6.27 -8.75 -4.26
C SER A 77 7.23 -9.32 -3.21
N LYS A 78 8.46 -9.70 -3.61
CA LYS A 78 9.45 -10.29 -2.71
C LYS A 78 9.98 -9.29 -1.69
N SER A 79 10.26 -8.06 -2.12
CA SER A 79 10.69 -6.97 -1.23
C SER A 79 9.59 -6.62 -0.23
N LYS A 80 8.33 -6.54 -0.69
CA LYS A 80 7.17 -6.29 0.16
C LYS A 80 6.93 -7.42 1.17
N GLU A 81 6.96 -8.67 0.75
CA GLU A 81 6.80 -9.83 1.62
C GLU A 81 7.83 -9.85 2.76
N LYS A 82 9.11 -9.62 2.43
CA LYS A 82 10.17 -9.51 3.43
C LYS A 82 9.94 -8.37 4.44
N SER A 83 9.40 -7.25 3.97
CA SER A 83 9.09 -6.10 4.82
C SER A 83 7.88 -6.38 5.71
N ILE A 84 6.85 -7.05 5.20
CA ILE A 84 5.70 -7.49 5.99
C ILE A 84 6.16 -8.36 7.15
N GLN A 85 7.01 -9.38 6.91
CA GLN A 85 7.50 -10.24 7.98
C GLN A 85 8.24 -9.46 9.06
N LYS A 86 9.08 -8.50 8.69
CA LYS A 86 9.76 -7.63 9.67
C LYS A 86 8.77 -6.84 10.55
N PHE A 87 7.69 -6.33 9.95
CA PHE A 87 6.68 -5.59 10.70
C PHE A 87 5.81 -6.50 11.56
N VAL A 88 5.49 -7.71 11.08
CA VAL A 88 4.81 -8.75 11.87
C VAL A 88 5.60 -9.03 13.14
N ASP A 89 6.89 -9.30 13.01
CA ASP A 89 7.77 -9.61 14.14
C ASP A 89 7.94 -8.40 15.09
N LYS A 90 8.05 -7.19 14.52
CA LYS A 90 8.27 -5.95 15.30
C LYS A 90 7.07 -5.51 16.13
N TYR A 91 5.87 -5.72 15.61
CA TYR A 91 4.63 -5.20 16.21
C TYR A 91 3.67 -6.29 16.66
N ASP A 92 4.08 -7.56 16.63
CA ASP A 92 3.23 -8.72 16.96
C ASP A 92 1.88 -8.69 16.20
N ILE A 93 1.95 -8.53 14.86
CA ILE A 93 0.78 -8.32 14.01
C ILE A 93 0.05 -9.64 13.75
N ASP A 94 -1.25 -9.68 14.07
CA ASP A 94 -2.14 -10.77 13.69
C ASP A 94 -2.65 -10.57 12.26
N LEU A 95 -2.02 -11.24 11.28
CA LEU A 95 -2.41 -11.17 9.88
C LEU A 95 -3.83 -11.70 9.63
N SER A 96 -4.35 -12.59 10.50
CA SER A 96 -5.73 -13.10 10.40
C SER A 96 -6.80 -12.07 10.75
N LYS A 97 -6.40 -10.89 11.24
CA LYS A 97 -7.27 -9.74 11.54
C LYS A 97 -6.85 -8.49 10.78
N SER A 98 -5.83 -8.60 9.92
CA SER A 98 -5.22 -7.46 9.23
C SER A 98 -5.91 -7.12 7.92
N TYR A 99 -5.72 -5.88 7.53
CA TYR A 99 -6.18 -5.27 6.28
C TYR A 99 -4.97 -4.92 5.41
N ALA A 100 -5.11 -5.04 4.09
CA ALA A 100 -4.12 -4.57 3.13
C ALA A 100 -4.79 -3.79 2.00
N TYR A 101 -4.15 -2.72 1.56
CA TYR A 101 -4.63 -1.84 0.48
C TYR A 101 -3.53 -1.71 -0.55
N GLY A 102 -3.85 -1.89 -1.82
CA GLY A 102 -2.87 -1.80 -2.89
C GLY A 102 -3.50 -1.70 -4.28
N ASP A 103 -2.70 -1.37 -5.28
CA ASP A 103 -3.15 -1.08 -6.64
C ASP A 103 -2.36 -1.81 -7.74
N THR A 104 -1.20 -2.38 -7.41
CA THR A 104 -0.30 -3.01 -8.40
C THR A 104 -0.02 -4.48 -8.11
N SER A 105 0.48 -5.20 -9.11
CA SER A 105 0.85 -6.61 -8.98
C SER A 105 1.92 -6.89 -7.90
N GLY A 106 2.70 -5.87 -7.50
CA GLY A 106 3.61 -5.96 -6.37
C GLY A 106 2.91 -6.14 -5.00
N ASP A 107 1.60 -5.87 -4.91
CA ASP A 107 0.81 -6.01 -3.68
C ASP A 107 0.19 -7.41 -3.51
N TYR A 108 0.29 -8.26 -4.53
CA TYR A 108 -0.37 -9.55 -4.57
C TYR A 108 -0.02 -10.46 -3.37
N THR A 109 1.26 -10.58 -3.00
CA THR A 109 1.68 -11.40 -1.86
C THR A 109 1.19 -10.84 -0.53
N MET A 110 1.13 -9.51 -0.39
CA MET A 110 0.54 -8.86 0.77
C MET A 110 -0.95 -9.20 0.91
N PHE A 111 -1.70 -9.19 -0.19
CA PHE A 111 -3.13 -9.56 -0.18
C PHE A 111 -3.36 -11.01 0.25
N LYS A 112 -2.48 -11.92 -0.14
CA LYS A 112 -2.57 -13.32 0.28
C LYS A 112 -2.38 -13.49 1.78
N SER A 113 -1.52 -12.72 2.39
CA SER A 113 -1.16 -12.86 3.80
C SER A 113 -2.21 -12.32 4.78
N VAL A 114 -3.10 -11.42 4.36
CA VAL A 114 -4.08 -10.79 5.25
C VAL A 114 -5.48 -11.35 5.08
N LYS A 115 -6.34 -11.11 6.06
CA LYS A 115 -7.76 -11.49 6.00
C LYS A 115 -8.58 -10.57 5.09
N TYR A 116 -8.31 -9.27 5.09
CA TYR A 116 -9.12 -8.25 4.42
C TYR A 116 -8.31 -7.48 3.36
N PRO A 117 -8.10 -8.05 2.17
CA PRO A 117 -7.41 -7.35 1.07
C PRO A 117 -8.37 -6.40 0.32
N TYR A 118 -7.85 -5.24 -0.06
CA TYR A 118 -8.54 -4.21 -0.82
C TYR A 118 -7.73 -3.79 -2.06
N CYS A 119 -8.25 -4.09 -3.24
CA CYS A 119 -7.75 -3.54 -4.50
C CYS A 119 -8.31 -2.12 -4.68
N MET A 120 -7.46 -1.09 -4.62
CA MET A 120 -7.87 0.31 -4.75
C MET A 120 -7.42 0.89 -6.08
N ASN A 121 -8.34 1.16 -7.01
CA ASN A 121 -8.04 1.59 -8.39
C ASN A 121 -6.98 0.69 -9.06
N ALA A 122 -7.12 -0.60 -8.90
CA ALA A 122 -6.11 -1.59 -9.23
C ALA A 122 -5.83 -1.70 -10.73
N THR A 123 -4.58 -2.03 -11.06
CA THR A 123 -4.17 -2.34 -12.43
C THR A 123 -4.82 -3.63 -12.93
N LYS A 124 -5.00 -3.73 -14.25
CA LYS A 124 -5.48 -4.96 -14.92
C LYS A 124 -4.65 -6.19 -14.51
N GLU A 125 -3.33 -6.05 -14.45
CA GLU A 125 -2.43 -7.15 -14.08
C GLU A 125 -2.71 -7.67 -12.67
N LEU A 126 -2.92 -6.79 -11.69
CA LEU A 126 -3.27 -7.20 -10.33
C LEU A 126 -4.62 -7.91 -10.30
N LEU A 127 -5.63 -7.35 -10.92
CA LEU A 127 -6.97 -7.94 -10.96
C LEU A 127 -6.97 -9.33 -11.63
N GLN A 128 -6.22 -9.52 -12.72
CA GLN A 128 -6.06 -10.82 -13.37
C GLN A 128 -5.39 -11.86 -12.45
N LYS A 129 -4.37 -11.48 -11.70
CA LYS A 129 -3.74 -12.35 -10.69
C LYS A 129 -4.72 -12.74 -9.58
N VAL A 130 -5.51 -11.78 -9.10
CA VAL A 130 -6.51 -12.02 -8.04
C VAL A 130 -7.62 -12.95 -8.52
N ILE A 131 -8.16 -12.73 -9.71
CA ILE A 131 -9.22 -13.59 -10.30
C ILE A 131 -8.72 -15.03 -10.50
N SER A 132 -7.44 -15.20 -10.82
CA SER A 132 -6.84 -16.52 -11.01
C SER A 132 -6.53 -17.25 -9.69
N ASP A 133 -6.61 -16.58 -8.55
CA ASP A 133 -6.36 -17.16 -7.21
C ASP A 133 -7.67 -17.51 -6.51
N ARG A 134 -7.95 -18.82 -6.39
CA ARG A 134 -9.21 -19.36 -5.84
C ARG A 134 -9.50 -18.95 -4.39
N GLU A 135 -8.49 -18.64 -3.61
CA GLU A 135 -8.67 -18.22 -2.21
C GLU A 135 -8.77 -16.69 -2.10
N LEU A 136 -7.99 -15.97 -2.90
CA LEU A 136 -7.97 -14.53 -2.86
C LEU A 136 -9.27 -13.92 -3.43
N ILE A 137 -9.82 -14.51 -4.51
CA ILE A 137 -11.07 -14.06 -5.11
C ILE A 137 -12.25 -14.04 -4.13
N LYS A 138 -12.28 -14.96 -3.16
CA LYS A 138 -13.36 -15.07 -2.16
C LYS A 138 -13.33 -13.99 -1.08
N LYS A 139 -12.21 -13.28 -0.91
CA LYS A 139 -12.03 -12.34 0.21
C LYS A 139 -11.65 -10.93 -0.21
N VAL A 140 -11.29 -10.72 -1.48
CA VAL A 140 -10.87 -9.42 -1.97
C VAL A 140 -12.04 -8.45 -2.07
N ASN A 141 -11.78 -7.19 -1.74
CA ASN A 141 -12.68 -6.07 -1.98
C ASN A 141 -12.10 -5.22 -3.12
N VAL A 142 -12.90 -4.84 -4.09
CA VAL A 142 -12.45 -3.99 -5.20
C VAL A 142 -13.11 -2.62 -5.12
N ILE A 143 -12.30 -1.61 -4.91
CA ILE A 143 -12.73 -0.21 -4.79
C ILE A 143 -12.24 0.57 -5.98
N VAL A 144 -13.15 1.26 -6.63
CA VAL A 144 -12.84 2.21 -7.70
C VAL A 144 -13.36 3.57 -7.30
N GLU A 145 -12.46 4.51 -7.01
CA GLU A 145 -12.80 5.90 -6.73
C GLU A 145 -12.62 6.74 -7.98
N ARG A 146 -13.65 7.47 -8.34
CA ARG A 146 -13.67 8.49 -9.36
C ARG A 146 -14.00 9.84 -8.72
N LYS A 147 -14.03 10.89 -9.54
CA LYS A 147 -14.15 12.30 -9.13
C LYS A 147 -15.13 12.55 -7.97
N ASP A 148 -16.28 11.94 -7.99
CA ASP A 148 -17.41 12.21 -7.08
C ASP A 148 -18.17 10.94 -6.67
N VAL A 149 -17.61 9.76 -6.96
CA VAL A 149 -18.23 8.47 -6.65
C VAL A 149 -17.19 7.40 -6.29
N ILE A 150 -17.55 6.54 -5.34
CA ILE A 150 -16.78 5.37 -4.94
C ILE A 150 -17.62 4.14 -5.25
N TYR A 151 -17.09 3.24 -6.07
CA TYR A 151 -17.68 1.94 -6.36
C TYR A 151 -17.02 0.88 -5.47
N ASN A 152 -17.84 0.05 -4.85
CA ASN A 152 -17.43 -1.24 -4.29
C ASN A 152 -17.93 -2.32 -5.25
N LEU A 153 -17.02 -2.95 -5.96
CA LEU A 153 -17.35 -3.88 -7.04
C LEU A 153 -17.13 -5.32 -6.61
N ASP A 154 -17.98 -6.22 -7.10
CA ASP A 154 -17.65 -7.64 -7.09
C ASP A 154 -16.57 -7.89 -8.15
N ILE A 155 -15.53 -8.62 -7.78
CA ILE A 155 -14.41 -8.88 -8.69
C ILE A 155 -14.85 -9.78 -9.87
N GLU A 156 -15.86 -10.61 -9.68
CA GLU A 156 -16.39 -11.50 -10.72
C GLU A 156 -17.16 -10.74 -11.81
N ASP A 157 -17.65 -9.53 -11.50
CA ASP A 157 -18.34 -8.65 -12.44
C ASP A 157 -17.40 -7.81 -13.31
N ILE A 158 -16.10 -7.85 -13.06
CA ILE A 158 -15.12 -7.01 -13.77
C ILE A 158 -14.78 -7.62 -15.13
N GLN A 159 -15.06 -6.86 -16.20
CA GLN A 159 -14.69 -7.20 -17.57
C GLN A 159 -13.43 -6.45 -18.01
N PHE A 160 -12.50 -7.19 -18.61
CA PHE A 160 -11.29 -6.61 -19.17
C PHE A 160 -11.47 -6.28 -20.66
N VAL A 161 -11.11 -5.08 -21.04
CA VAL A 161 -11.10 -4.61 -22.43
C VAL A 161 -9.67 -4.58 -23.00
#